data_9033b5d2353b76926b8ee5cc254af169
#
_entry.id   9033b5d2353b76926b8ee5cc254af169
#
_cell.length_a   1.000
_cell.length_b   1.000
_cell.length_c   1.000
_cell.angle_alpha   90.00
_cell.angle_beta   90.00
_cell.angle_gamma   90.00
#
_symmetry.space_group_name_H-M   'P 1'
#
loop_
_entity.id
_entity.type
_entity.pdbx_description
1 polymer ?
#
loop_
_entity_poly.entity_id
_entity_poly.type
_entity_poly.pdbx_seq_one_letter_code
_entity_poly.pdbx_strand_id
1 'polypeptide(L)'
;MKKYLHILPACFLFYAAAHAQQKDTVYVTDFGALPYSYENCVTQIQAAIDECKRTGAKVLSLPEGRYDIWPEGATRKEYYISNTSTEQECPSKVKTVGLMLHEIDDLTIEGNGATLMYHGKMTTIALEHCNGVRINNLHIDFERPAGSEIQYRKVTGGKTEVTLHRDTRYEIVNGKIRLYGEGWRSNRNPVSYTHLTLPTIA
;
A
#
# COMPACT_ATOMS: atom_id res chain seq x y z
N MET A 1 43.88 -62.35 -41.28
CA MET A 1 43.48 -61.66 -40.00
C MET A 1 42.83 -60.30 -40.34
N LYS A 2 41.51 -60.18 -40.28
CA LYS A 2 40.80 -58.95 -40.52
C LYS A 2 40.54 -58.24 -39.14
N LYS A 3 41.11 -57.05 -38.96
CA LYS A 3 40.89 -56.20 -37.77
C LYS A 3 39.63 -55.36 -38.01
N TYR A 4 38.59 -55.56 -37.21
CA TYR A 4 37.40 -54.68 -37.21
C TYR A 4 37.63 -53.52 -36.25
N LEU A 5 37.59 -52.27 -36.77
CA LEU A 5 37.67 -51.06 -36.03
C LEU A 5 36.23 -50.67 -35.62
N HIS A 6 35.90 -50.74 -34.34
CA HIS A 6 34.62 -50.30 -33.82
C HIS A 6 34.69 -48.81 -33.61
N ILE A 7 33.93 -48.05 -34.42
CA ILE A 7 33.67 -46.61 -34.22
C ILE A 7 32.46 -46.49 -33.33
N LEU A 8 32.65 -46.03 -32.07
CA LEU A 8 31.57 -45.64 -31.19
C LEU A 8 30.98 -44.29 -31.68
N PRO A 9 29.65 -44.16 -31.86
CA PRO A 9 29.05 -42.87 -32.14
C PRO A 9 29.02 -42.05 -30.84
N ALA A 10 29.73 -40.92 -30.83
CA ALA A 10 29.60 -39.91 -29.77
C ALA A 10 28.22 -39.26 -29.87
N CYS A 11 27.30 -39.65 -28.98
CA CYS A 11 26.06 -38.92 -28.78
C CYS A 11 26.34 -37.56 -28.16
N PHE A 12 26.36 -36.53 -28.97
CA PHE A 12 26.30 -35.15 -28.52
C PHE A 12 24.88 -34.88 -28.01
N LEU A 13 24.71 -34.95 -26.69
CA LEU A 13 23.55 -34.43 -26.01
C LEU A 13 23.61 -32.89 -26.06
N PHE A 14 22.91 -32.29 -27.04
CA PHE A 14 22.60 -30.87 -27.04
C PHE A 14 21.64 -30.60 -25.88
N TYR A 15 22.17 -30.15 -24.75
CA TYR A 15 21.37 -29.47 -23.75
C TYR A 15 20.94 -28.15 -24.35
N ALA A 16 19.75 -28.10 -24.96
CA ALA A 16 19.06 -26.86 -25.24
C ALA A 16 18.64 -26.28 -23.88
N ALA A 17 19.49 -25.46 -23.32
CA ALA A 17 19.06 -24.54 -22.23
C ALA A 17 18.01 -23.65 -22.84
N ALA A 18 16.74 -23.94 -22.61
CA ALA A 18 15.67 -23.03 -22.85
C ALA A 18 15.90 -21.80 -21.96
N HIS A 19 16.54 -20.78 -22.49
CA HIS A 19 16.53 -19.46 -21.90
C HIS A 19 15.08 -18.98 -22.00
N ALA A 20 14.31 -19.22 -20.93
CA ALA A 20 13.05 -18.51 -20.77
C ALA A 20 13.40 -17.03 -20.83
N GLN A 21 12.95 -16.35 -21.88
CA GLN A 21 13.17 -14.93 -22.06
C GLN A 21 12.63 -14.23 -20.79
N GLN A 22 13.53 -13.70 -20.00
CA GLN A 22 13.17 -13.01 -18.76
C GLN A 22 12.24 -11.85 -19.12
N LYS A 23 11.01 -11.93 -18.69
CA LYS A 23 10.00 -10.88 -18.94
C LYS A 23 10.39 -9.68 -18.09
N ASP A 24 10.91 -8.61 -18.68
CA ASP A 24 11.34 -7.42 -17.96
C ASP A 24 10.18 -6.70 -17.23
N THR A 25 8.94 -6.96 -17.67
CA THR A 25 7.72 -6.35 -17.11
C THR A 25 6.75 -7.41 -16.63
N VAL A 26 6.28 -7.25 -15.41
CA VAL A 26 5.18 -8.01 -14.80
C VAL A 26 3.95 -7.12 -14.78
N TYR A 27 2.81 -7.62 -15.25
CA TYR A 27 1.54 -6.91 -15.20
C TYR A 27 0.69 -7.45 -14.05
N VAL A 28 0.12 -6.57 -13.24
CA VAL A 28 -0.74 -6.98 -12.11
C VAL A 28 -1.99 -7.73 -12.59
N THR A 29 -2.43 -7.46 -13.81
CA THR A 29 -3.58 -8.14 -14.44
C THR A 29 -3.32 -9.62 -14.72
N ASP A 30 -2.06 -10.01 -14.94
CA ASP A 30 -1.67 -11.42 -15.11
C ASP A 30 -1.89 -12.24 -13.81
N PHE A 31 -2.04 -11.55 -12.68
CA PHE A 31 -2.32 -12.12 -11.35
C PHE A 31 -3.78 -11.93 -10.91
N GLY A 32 -4.62 -11.38 -11.79
CA GLY A 32 -6.04 -11.20 -11.52
C GLY A 32 -6.41 -9.88 -10.83
N ALA A 33 -5.47 -8.93 -10.67
CA ALA A 33 -5.81 -7.58 -10.25
C ALA A 33 -6.40 -6.83 -11.45
N LEU A 34 -7.72 -6.72 -11.48
CA LEU A 34 -8.45 -6.09 -12.57
C LEU A 34 -8.84 -4.64 -12.22
N PRO A 35 -8.56 -3.66 -13.09
CA PRO A 35 -8.99 -2.29 -12.86
C PRO A 35 -10.53 -2.20 -12.83
N TYR A 36 -11.05 -1.28 -12.01
CA TYR A 36 -12.49 -1.02 -11.85
C TYR A 36 -13.35 -2.23 -11.42
N SER A 37 -12.73 -3.29 -10.88
CA SER A 37 -13.48 -4.44 -10.33
C SER A 37 -14.18 -4.10 -9.02
N TYR A 38 -13.66 -3.12 -8.27
CA TYR A 38 -14.07 -2.78 -6.90
C TYR A 38 -13.90 -3.95 -5.91
N GLU A 39 -13.16 -4.97 -6.30
CA GLU A 39 -12.79 -6.10 -5.47
C GLU A 39 -11.43 -5.86 -4.82
N ASN A 40 -11.15 -6.59 -3.74
CA ASN A 40 -9.86 -6.50 -3.06
C ASN A 40 -8.74 -7.05 -3.93
N CYS A 41 -7.84 -6.18 -4.38
CA CYS A 41 -6.70 -6.55 -5.24
C CYS A 41 -5.38 -6.73 -4.46
N VAL A 42 -5.38 -6.66 -3.13
CA VAL A 42 -4.14 -6.65 -2.33
C VAL A 42 -3.29 -7.89 -2.55
N THR A 43 -3.88 -9.08 -2.54
CA THR A 43 -3.14 -10.35 -2.70
C THR A 43 -2.63 -10.54 -4.12
N GLN A 44 -3.39 -10.11 -5.11
CA GLN A 44 -3.03 -10.19 -6.53
C GLN A 44 -1.85 -9.26 -6.86
N ILE A 45 -1.90 -8.02 -6.37
CA ILE A 45 -0.80 -7.07 -6.58
C ILE A 45 0.43 -7.51 -5.80
N GLN A 46 0.27 -8.04 -4.57
CA GLN A 46 1.39 -8.59 -3.81
C GLN A 46 2.04 -9.76 -4.53
N ALA A 47 1.26 -10.68 -5.10
CA ALA A 47 1.78 -11.79 -5.90
C ALA A 47 2.58 -11.31 -7.14
N ALA A 48 2.14 -10.23 -7.78
CA ALA A 48 2.88 -9.63 -8.89
C ALA A 48 4.20 -8.98 -8.42
N ILE A 49 4.23 -8.36 -7.24
CA ILE A 49 5.45 -7.84 -6.61
C ILE A 49 6.42 -9.00 -6.30
N ASP A 50 5.92 -10.07 -5.73
CA ASP A 50 6.72 -11.25 -5.39
C ASP A 50 7.29 -11.92 -6.65
N GLU A 51 6.54 -11.91 -7.75
CA GLU A 51 7.02 -12.38 -9.06
C GLU A 51 8.13 -11.49 -9.61
N CYS A 52 8.04 -10.16 -9.46
CA CYS A 52 9.14 -9.26 -9.83
C CYS A 52 10.41 -9.63 -9.05
N LYS A 53 10.29 -9.85 -7.74
CA LYS A 53 11.42 -10.30 -6.91
C LYS A 53 11.99 -11.62 -7.39
N ARG A 54 11.13 -12.60 -7.65
CA ARG A 54 11.52 -13.95 -8.07
C ARG A 54 12.23 -14.00 -9.41
N THR A 55 11.79 -13.18 -10.36
CA THR A 55 12.30 -13.17 -11.75
C THR A 55 13.38 -12.13 -11.99
N GLY A 56 13.49 -11.14 -11.09
CA GLY A 56 14.35 -9.98 -11.31
C GLY A 56 13.79 -9.00 -12.34
N ALA A 57 12.48 -9.06 -12.62
CA ALA A 57 11.81 -8.12 -13.53
C ALA A 57 11.98 -6.68 -13.03
N LYS A 58 12.19 -5.75 -13.97
CA LYS A 58 12.52 -4.36 -13.66
C LYS A 58 11.30 -3.44 -13.62
N VAL A 59 10.16 -3.90 -14.12
CA VAL A 59 8.92 -3.10 -14.15
C VAL A 59 7.75 -3.94 -13.64
N LEU A 60 7.02 -3.38 -12.67
CA LEU A 60 5.69 -3.79 -12.29
C LEU A 60 4.71 -2.78 -12.91
N SER A 61 3.84 -3.22 -13.80
CA SER A 61 2.92 -2.35 -14.52
C SER A 61 1.48 -2.56 -14.06
N LEU A 62 0.85 -1.44 -13.70
CA LEU A 62 -0.58 -1.37 -13.42
C LEU A 62 -1.25 -0.65 -14.60
N PRO A 63 -2.12 -1.29 -15.40
CA PRO A 63 -2.98 -0.57 -16.33
C PRO A 63 -3.79 0.53 -15.63
N GLU A 64 -4.10 1.61 -16.37
CA GLU A 64 -4.95 2.69 -15.87
C GLU A 64 -6.25 2.15 -15.27
N GLY A 65 -6.64 2.69 -14.12
CA GLY A 65 -7.89 2.33 -13.45
C GLY A 65 -7.81 2.40 -11.94
N ARG A 66 -8.90 2.03 -11.31
CA ARG A 66 -9.01 1.96 -9.86
C ARG A 66 -8.79 0.52 -9.39
N TYR A 67 -7.94 0.35 -8.40
CA TYR A 67 -7.66 -0.91 -7.71
C TYR A 67 -7.93 -0.73 -6.22
N ASP A 68 -8.84 -1.48 -5.67
CA ASP A 68 -9.22 -1.40 -4.27
C ASP A 68 -8.33 -2.29 -3.41
N ILE A 69 -7.82 -1.74 -2.31
CA ILE A 69 -6.88 -2.38 -1.40
C ILE A 69 -7.51 -2.43 -0.01
N TRP A 70 -7.89 -3.62 0.43
CA TRP A 70 -8.52 -3.86 1.73
C TRP A 70 -7.54 -4.48 2.73
N PRO A 71 -7.79 -4.36 4.05
CA PRO A 71 -6.94 -4.96 5.07
C PRO A 71 -6.87 -6.49 5.02
N GLU A 72 -7.92 -7.14 4.48
CA GLU A 72 -8.02 -8.59 4.37
C GLU A 72 -7.00 -9.12 3.35
N GLY A 73 -6.14 -10.03 3.80
CA GLY A 73 -5.05 -10.59 2.97
C GLY A 73 -3.81 -9.70 2.86
N ALA A 74 -3.84 -8.49 3.41
CA ALA A 74 -2.68 -7.61 3.45
C ALA A 74 -1.62 -8.10 4.44
N THR A 75 -0.36 -7.75 4.19
CA THR A 75 0.76 -8.10 5.06
C THR A 75 0.60 -7.46 6.44
N ARG A 76 0.80 -8.25 7.50
CA ARG A 76 0.81 -7.78 8.89
C ARG A 76 2.20 -7.91 9.47
N LYS A 77 2.78 -6.77 9.88
CA LYS A 77 4.15 -6.73 10.41
C LYS A 77 4.28 -5.70 11.53
N GLU A 78 5.19 -5.96 12.47
CA GLU A 78 5.52 -4.99 13.51
C GLU A 78 6.36 -3.86 12.92
N TYR A 79 5.88 -2.64 13.06
CA TYR A 79 6.59 -1.42 12.70
C TYR A 79 6.41 -0.33 13.73
N TYR A 80 7.49 0.40 13.98
CA TYR A 80 7.48 1.66 14.68
C TYR A 80 7.46 2.78 13.63
N ILE A 81 6.26 3.23 13.24
CA ILE A 81 6.10 4.21 12.14
C ILE A 81 6.32 5.65 12.62
N SER A 82 6.23 5.90 13.92
CA SER A 82 6.41 7.24 14.47
C SER A 82 7.54 7.27 15.49
N ASN A 83 8.40 8.26 15.38
CA ASN A 83 9.44 8.56 16.33
C ASN A 83 8.92 9.21 17.63
N THR A 84 7.64 9.55 17.67
CA THR A 84 6.97 10.19 18.82
C THR A 84 6.02 9.25 19.55
N SER A 85 5.78 8.04 19.04
CA SER A 85 4.85 7.09 19.64
C SER A 85 5.50 6.32 20.77
N THR A 86 4.96 6.49 21.95
CA THR A 86 5.20 5.60 23.09
C THR A 86 4.34 4.35 22.96
N GLU A 87 4.61 3.32 23.77
CA GLU A 87 3.75 2.12 23.82
C GLU A 87 2.33 2.45 24.26
N GLN A 88 2.14 3.51 25.07
CA GLN A 88 0.83 3.99 25.49
C GLN A 88 0.07 4.69 24.36
N GLU A 89 0.78 5.43 23.50
CA GLU A 89 0.17 6.14 22.37
C GLU A 89 -0.08 5.22 21.15
N CYS A 90 0.75 4.21 20.99
CA CYS A 90 0.64 3.22 19.93
C CYS A 90 0.67 1.79 20.50
N PRO A 91 -0.41 1.36 21.17
CA PRO A 91 -0.47 0.04 21.83
C PRO A 91 -0.41 -1.13 20.86
N SER A 92 -0.64 -0.90 19.58
CA SER A 92 -0.51 -1.92 18.53
C SER A 92 0.68 -1.61 17.63
N LYS A 93 1.75 -2.40 17.77
CA LYS A 93 2.94 -2.33 16.91
C LYS A 93 2.69 -2.98 15.55
N VAL A 94 1.77 -3.93 15.48
CA VAL A 94 1.42 -4.62 14.24
C VAL A 94 0.67 -3.67 13.31
N LYS A 95 1.26 -3.41 12.17
CA LYS A 95 0.67 -2.60 11.09
C LYS A 95 0.18 -3.50 9.97
N THR A 96 -0.93 -3.11 9.38
CA THR A 96 -1.43 -3.71 8.14
C THR A 96 -0.84 -2.91 6.99
N VAL A 97 -0.10 -3.58 6.13
CA VAL A 97 0.62 -2.98 4.99
C VAL A 97 -0.06 -3.42 3.70
N GLY A 98 -0.51 -2.46 2.90
CA GLY A 98 -1.17 -2.75 1.64
C GLY A 98 -0.24 -3.40 0.63
N LEU A 99 0.84 -2.73 0.29
CA LEU A 99 1.86 -3.30 -0.62
C LEU A 99 3.19 -3.35 0.12
N MET A 100 3.74 -4.56 0.23
CA MET A 100 5.02 -4.81 0.88
C MET A 100 6.10 -5.13 -0.16
N LEU A 101 7.11 -4.28 -0.24
CA LEU A 101 8.32 -4.53 -1.01
C LEU A 101 9.43 -4.90 -0.03
N HIS A 102 9.98 -6.10 -0.17
CA HIS A 102 11.03 -6.59 0.72
C HIS A 102 12.18 -7.20 -0.08
N GLU A 103 13.40 -6.65 0.12
CA GLU A 103 14.61 -7.08 -0.58
C GLU A 103 14.44 -7.08 -2.10
N ILE A 104 14.02 -5.94 -2.65
CA ILE A 104 13.84 -5.74 -4.09
C ILE A 104 14.73 -4.58 -4.53
N ASP A 105 15.51 -4.83 -5.58
CA ASP A 105 16.41 -3.84 -6.16
C ASP A 105 16.02 -3.47 -7.60
N ASP A 106 16.16 -2.17 -7.92
CA ASP A 106 15.97 -1.62 -9.26
C ASP A 106 14.60 -1.92 -9.88
N LEU A 107 13.52 -1.86 -9.07
CA LEU A 107 12.14 -2.02 -9.55
C LEU A 107 11.50 -0.67 -9.80
N THR A 108 10.86 -0.53 -10.95
CA THR A 108 9.94 0.58 -11.26
C THR A 108 8.50 0.08 -11.18
N ILE A 109 7.71 0.65 -10.28
CA ILE A 109 6.25 0.49 -10.29
C ILE A 109 5.69 1.58 -11.20
N GLU A 110 5.18 1.18 -12.36
CA GLU A 110 4.59 2.07 -13.34
C GLU A 110 3.06 1.99 -13.25
N GLY A 111 2.46 3.05 -12.72
CA GLY A 111 1.02 3.13 -12.47
C GLY A 111 0.19 3.49 -13.69
N ASN A 112 0.77 4.09 -14.72
CA ASN A 112 0.06 4.51 -15.95
C ASN A 112 -1.21 5.33 -15.65
N GLY A 113 -1.24 6.12 -14.57
CA GLY A 113 -2.42 6.83 -14.11
C GLY A 113 -3.38 6.03 -13.22
N ALA A 114 -3.04 4.80 -12.86
CA ALA A 114 -3.84 4.00 -11.93
C ALA A 114 -3.98 4.66 -10.56
N THR A 115 -5.09 4.38 -9.90
CA THR A 115 -5.36 4.78 -8.52
C THR A 115 -5.45 3.54 -7.63
N LEU A 116 -4.61 3.46 -6.61
CA LEU A 116 -4.78 2.53 -5.50
C LEU A 116 -5.71 3.17 -4.46
N MET A 117 -6.90 2.63 -4.33
CA MET A 117 -7.89 3.09 -3.37
C MET A 117 -7.86 2.24 -2.13
N TYR A 118 -7.36 2.80 -1.04
CA TYR A 118 -7.19 2.10 0.23
C TYR A 118 -8.43 2.18 1.10
N HIS A 119 -8.71 1.08 1.80
CA HIS A 119 -9.78 0.94 2.77
C HIS A 119 -9.24 0.66 4.16
N GLY A 120 -9.94 1.17 5.16
CA GLY A 120 -9.59 0.92 6.55
C GLY A 120 -8.31 1.65 7.00
N LYS A 121 -7.72 1.16 8.08
CA LYS A 121 -6.50 1.71 8.66
C LYS A 121 -5.29 0.91 8.22
N MET A 122 -4.58 1.41 7.22
CA MET A 122 -3.46 0.73 6.59
C MET A 122 -2.25 1.66 6.41
N THR A 123 -1.06 1.08 6.37
CA THR A 123 0.12 1.68 5.74
C THR A 123 0.04 1.35 4.26
N THR A 124 0.12 2.36 3.40
CA THR A 124 -0.13 2.17 1.97
C THR A 124 0.93 1.30 1.32
N ILE A 125 2.18 1.71 1.39
CA ILE A 125 3.32 1.00 0.81
C ILE A 125 4.45 0.98 1.86
N ALA A 126 5.11 -0.14 2.02
CA ALA A 126 6.33 -0.27 2.80
C ALA A 126 7.46 -0.84 1.95
N LEU A 127 8.62 -0.21 2.03
CA LEU A 127 9.84 -0.66 1.39
C LEU A 127 10.84 -1.05 2.49
N GLU A 128 11.31 -2.28 2.46
CA GLU A 128 12.22 -2.81 3.46
C GLU A 128 13.39 -3.50 2.76
N HIS A 129 14.61 -3.05 3.08
CA HIS A 129 15.84 -3.54 2.45
C HIS A 129 15.81 -3.45 0.91
N CYS A 130 15.19 -2.40 0.38
CA CYS A 130 15.08 -2.14 -1.05
C CYS A 130 16.08 -1.06 -1.48
N ASN A 131 16.55 -1.16 -2.72
CA ASN A 131 17.41 -0.15 -3.33
C ASN A 131 16.94 0.15 -4.75
N GLY A 132 16.98 1.44 -5.16
CA GLY A 132 16.63 1.83 -6.53
C GLY A 132 15.16 1.65 -6.93
N VAL A 133 14.23 1.54 -5.98
CA VAL A 133 12.80 1.46 -6.27
C VAL A 133 12.27 2.82 -6.71
N ARG A 134 11.49 2.84 -7.78
CA ARG A 134 10.79 4.02 -8.33
C ARG A 134 9.31 3.74 -8.41
N ILE A 135 8.50 4.75 -8.13
CA ILE A 135 7.03 4.70 -8.26
C ILE A 135 6.63 5.88 -9.14
N ASN A 136 6.08 5.59 -10.31
CA ASN A 136 5.73 6.59 -11.31
C ASN A 136 4.25 6.50 -11.65
N ASN A 137 3.64 7.67 -11.95
CA ASN A 137 2.28 7.78 -12.50
C ASN A 137 1.23 6.96 -11.73
N LEU A 138 1.37 6.91 -10.40
CA LEU A 138 0.48 6.16 -9.50
C LEU A 138 -0.19 7.13 -8.53
N HIS A 139 -1.51 7.09 -8.46
CA HIS A 139 -2.29 7.81 -7.48
C HIS A 139 -2.58 6.90 -6.28
N ILE A 140 -2.52 7.48 -5.09
CA ILE A 140 -2.84 6.78 -3.83
C ILE A 140 -3.85 7.62 -3.09
N ASP A 141 -4.99 7.02 -2.76
CA ASP A 141 -6.04 7.68 -1.99
C ASP A 141 -6.73 6.69 -1.05
N PHE A 142 -7.54 7.21 -0.15
CA PHE A 142 -8.36 6.43 0.76
C PHE A 142 -9.83 6.66 0.45
N GLU A 143 -10.62 5.59 0.38
CA GLU A 143 -12.09 5.69 0.23
C GLU A 143 -12.70 6.52 1.37
N ARG A 144 -12.14 6.39 2.57
CA ARG A 144 -12.45 7.24 3.72
C ARG A 144 -11.16 7.71 4.39
N PRO A 145 -10.97 9.02 4.54
CA PRO A 145 -9.75 9.54 5.16
C PRO A 145 -9.47 8.91 6.53
N ALA A 146 -8.20 8.67 6.83
CA ALA A 146 -7.75 8.14 8.12
C ALA A 146 -7.86 9.18 9.27
N GLY A 147 -8.26 10.38 8.97
CA GLY A 147 -8.52 11.48 9.89
C GLY A 147 -9.68 12.32 9.40
N SER A 148 -10.15 13.24 10.23
CA SER A 148 -11.20 14.18 9.87
C SER A 148 -10.73 15.61 10.07
N GLU A 149 -11.08 16.47 9.15
CA GLU A 149 -10.80 17.89 9.25
C GLU A 149 -11.96 18.63 9.90
N ILE A 150 -11.61 19.56 10.80
CA ILE A 150 -12.57 20.43 11.49
C ILE A 150 -12.12 21.85 11.28
N GLN A 151 -12.99 22.66 10.69
CA GLN A 151 -12.78 24.09 10.56
C GLN A 151 -13.45 24.83 11.72
N TYR A 152 -12.68 25.50 12.55
CA TYR A 152 -13.18 26.36 13.60
C TYR A 152 -13.68 27.67 13.00
N ARG A 153 -14.92 28.03 13.28
CA ARG A 153 -15.57 29.26 12.76
C ARG A 153 -15.58 30.38 13.80
N LYS A 154 -16.06 30.07 14.99
CA LYS A 154 -16.28 31.09 16.04
C LYS A 154 -16.18 30.42 17.42
N VAL A 155 -15.59 31.15 18.36
CA VAL A 155 -15.60 30.81 19.77
C VAL A 155 -16.28 31.92 20.54
N THR A 156 -17.38 31.63 21.24
CA THR A 156 -18.15 32.62 22.00
C THR A 156 -18.74 31.97 23.24
N GLY A 157 -18.42 32.53 24.42
CA GLY A 157 -19.03 32.07 25.67
C GLY A 157 -18.84 30.61 25.99
N GLY A 158 -17.63 30.05 25.71
CA GLY A 158 -17.31 28.62 25.94
C GLY A 158 -17.93 27.67 24.91
N LYS A 159 -18.60 28.21 23.87
CA LYS A 159 -19.12 27.42 22.75
C LYS A 159 -18.25 27.65 21.52
N THR A 160 -17.94 26.55 20.81
CA THR A 160 -17.18 26.58 19.56
C THR A 160 -18.08 26.13 18.42
N GLU A 161 -18.25 27.02 17.44
CA GLU A 161 -18.89 26.69 16.19
C GLU A 161 -17.86 26.10 15.24
N VAL A 162 -18.16 24.94 14.66
CA VAL A 162 -17.26 24.23 13.75
C VAL A 162 -18.00 23.83 12.47
N THR A 163 -17.27 23.78 11.37
CA THR A 163 -17.72 23.16 10.13
C THR A 163 -16.94 21.87 9.93
N LEU A 164 -17.64 20.77 9.69
CA LEU A 164 -17.06 19.51 9.30
C LEU A 164 -17.04 19.38 7.79
N HIS A 165 -16.04 18.72 7.25
CA HIS A 165 -16.04 18.36 5.83
C HIS A 165 -17.26 17.47 5.52
N ARG A 166 -17.86 17.65 4.36
CA ARG A 166 -19.10 16.93 3.95
C ARG A 166 -18.98 15.41 4.04
N ASP A 167 -17.78 14.88 3.82
CA ASP A 167 -17.51 13.43 3.85
C ASP A 167 -17.16 12.92 5.24
N THR A 168 -17.10 13.81 6.25
CA THR A 168 -16.83 13.45 7.63
C THR A 168 -18.04 12.73 8.23
N ARG A 169 -17.81 11.52 8.72
CA ARG A 169 -18.82 10.79 9.50
C ARG A 169 -18.67 11.09 10.98
N TYR A 170 -19.78 11.37 11.63
CA TYR A 170 -19.80 11.62 13.06
C TYR A 170 -21.05 11.09 13.72
N GLU A 171 -20.96 10.90 15.03
CA GLU A 171 -22.08 10.60 15.92
C GLU A 171 -21.96 11.45 17.20
N ILE A 172 -23.09 11.67 17.87
CA ILE A 172 -23.08 12.32 19.18
C ILE A 172 -23.31 11.26 20.25
N VAL A 173 -22.32 11.08 21.12
CA VAL A 173 -22.36 10.09 22.21
C VAL A 173 -22.12 10.81 23.52
N ASN A 174 -23.12 10.76 24.41
CA ASN A 174 -23.07 11.44 25.72
C ASN A 174 -22.71 12.95 25.62
N GLY A 175 -23.31 13.63 24.64
CA GLY A 175 -23.06 15.06 24.38
C GLY A 175 -21.71 15.40 23.77
N LYS A 176 -20.92 14.41 23.34
CA LYS A 176 -19.63 14.59 22.71
C LYS A 176 -19.66 14.12 21.27
N ILE A 177 -19.00 14.86 20.39
CA ILE A 177 -18.83 14.44 19.00
C ILE A 177 -17.77 13.33 18.93
N ARG A 178 -18.13 12.26 18.23
CA ARG A 178 -17.24 11.17 17.88
C ARG A 178 -17.12 11.13 16.38
N LEU A 179 -15.89 11.30 15.87
CA LEU A 179 -15.59 11.16 14.44
C LEU A 179 -15.16 9.73 14.15
N TYR A 180 -15.55 9.21 13.01
CA TYR A 180 -15.18 7.85 12.61
C TYR A 180 -15.04 7.69 11.10
N GLY A 181 -14.25 6.70 10.71
CA GLY A 181 -14.06 6.28 9.33
C GLY A 181 -13.97 4.76 9.24
N GLU A 182 -13.39 4.26 8.17
CA GLU A 182 -13.13 2.84 8.03
C GLU A 182 -12.03 2.40 8.99
N GLY A 183 -12.34 1.44 9.87
CA GLY A 183 -11.36 0.87 10.79
C GLY A 183 -10.85 1.79 11.90
N TRP A 184 -11.40 2.99 12.07
CA TRP A 184 -11.02 3.89 13.14
C TRP A 184 -12.19 4.69 13.73
N ARG A 185 -12.03 5.05 15.00
CA ARG A 185 -12.93 5.95 15.73
C ARG A 185 -12.10 6.88 16.59
N SER A 186 -12.44 8.15 16.60
CA SER A 186 -11.86 9.14 17.51
C SER A 186 -12.74 9.27 18.75
N ASN A 187 -12.23 8.82 19.89
CA ASN A 187 -12.87 9.06 21.20
C ASN A 187 -12.41 10.38 21.82
N ARG A 188 -11.69 11.19 21.07
CA ARG A 188 -11.14 12.45 21.59
C ARG A 188 -12.22 13.51 21.67
N ASN A 189 -12.22 14.20 22.79
CA ASN A 189 -13.02 15.41 22.94
C ASN A 189 -12.41 16.48 22.02
N PRO A 190 -13.12 17.04 21.03
CA PRO A 190 -12.58 18.11 20.18
C PRO A 190 -12.07 19.32 20.99
N VAL A 191 -12.56 19.49 22.21
CA VAL A 191 -12.15 20.57 23.12
C VAL A 191 -10.76 20.33 23.76
N SER A 192 -10.19 19.13 23.74
CA SER A 192 -8.88 18.86 24.35
C SER A 192 -7.69 19.32 23.50
N TYR A 193 -7.91 19.86 22.31
CA TYR A 193 -6.87 20.50 21.49
C TYR A 193 -6.80 22.02 21.63
N THR A 194 -7.38 22.59 22.67
CA THR A 194 -7.28 24.03 22.95
C THR A 194 -5.86 24.52 23.31
N HIS A 195 -4.86 23.63 23.31
CA HIS A 195 -3.44 23.98 23.45
C HIS A 195 -2.66 24.01 22.13
N LEU A 196 -3.31 23.83 21.00
CA LEU A 196 -2.73 24.30 19.74
C LEU A 196 -2.87 25.82 19.72
N THR A 197 -1.86 26.50 20.25
CA THR A 197 -1.63 27.90 19.90
C THR A 197 -1.42 27.94 18.41
N LEU A 198 -2.50 28.26 17.68
CA LEU A 198 -2.36 28.66 16.29
C LEU A 198 -1.40 29.86 16.28
N PRO A 199 -0.35 29.87 15.45
CA PRO A 199 0.44 31.06 15.28
C PRO A 199 -0.52 32.18 14.86
N THR A 200 -0.58 33.23 15.67
CA THR A 200 -1.28 34.45 15.31
C THR A 200 -0.57 35.01 14.10
N ILE A 201 -1.18 34.87 12.92
CA ILE A 201 -0.70 35.61 11.76
C ILE A 201 -1.18 37.03 11.97
N ALA A 202 -0.21 37.90 12.30
CA ALA A 202 -0.41 39.35 12.33
C ALA A 202 -0.42 39.91 10.91
#